data_88c1da3bebe4457101884694ad1f9bd4
#
_entry.id   88c1da3bebe4457101884694ad1f9bd4
#
_cell.length_a   1.000
_cell.length_b   1.000
_cell.length_c   1.000
_cell.angle_alpha   90.00
_cell.angle_beta   90.00
_cell.angle_gamma   90.00
#
_symmetry.space_group_name_H-M   'P 1'
#
loop_
_entity.id
_entity.type
_entity.pdbx_description
1 polymer ?
#
loop_
_entity_poly.entity_id
_entity_poly.type
_entity_poly.pdbx_seq_one_letter_code
_entity_poly.pdbx_strand_id
1 'polypeptide(L)'
;TVVPRSVVVEPAATAVAVTSNAAGARLAPARSKALAPLILPGDVVEPVRGGMLKIVENMEASLTVPTATSVREIPVRALEENRALVNRHRSATGASKISFTHIIAWALVKALDTFPRLNDAYAELDGQPHRIHRGDVRLGVAVDVQKKDGSRTLLVPNIRGANQLSFPQFIEKF
;
A
#
# COMPACT_ATOMS: atom_id res chain seq x y z
N THR A 1 -1.83 38.59 27.40
CA THR A 1 -2.69 37.95 26.39
C THR A 1 -1.94 37.95 25.06
N VAL A 2 -1.30 36.83 24.73
CA VAL A 2 -0.56 36.68 23.49
C VAL A 2 -1.44 35.85 22.53
N VAL A 3 -1.92 36.48 21.46
CA VAL A 3 -2.68 35.85 20.38
C VAL A 3 -1.71 35.14 19.46
N PRO A 4 -1.87 33.85 19.16
CA PRO A 4 -1.01 33.17 18.18
C PRO A 4 -1.36 33.62 16.75
N ARG A 5 -0.35 34.04 16.05
CA ARG A 5 -0.40 34.48 14.66
C ARG A 5 -0.57 33.26 13.73
N SER A 6 -1.72 33.18 13.08
CA SER A 6 -1.99 32.14 12.07
C SER A 6 -1.06 32.33 10.87
N VAL A 7 -0.20 31.37 10.59
CA VAL A 7 0.57 31.31 9.35
C VAL A 7 -0.33 30.69 8.28
N VAL A 8 -0.84 31.54 7.40
CA VAL A 8 -1.53 31.10 6.17
C VAL A 8 -0.43 30.71 5.18
N VAL A 9 -0.32 29.41 4.92
CA VAL A 9 0.53 28.90 3.82
C VAL A 9 -0.32 28.92 2.55
N GLU A 10 -0.02 29.88 1.69
CA GLU A 10 -0.61 29.99 0.37
C GLU A 10 -0.02 28.89 -0.54
N PRO A 11 -0.83 28.10 -1.25
CA PRO A 11 -0.31 27.10 -2.18
C PRO A 11 0.05 27.80 -3.51
N ALA A 12 1.35 27.90 -3.77
CA ALA A 12 1.83 28.28 -5.10
C ALA A 12 1.49 27.18 -6.10
N ALA A 13 0.34 27.32 -6.78
CA ALA A 13 -0.04 26.49 -7.91
C ALA A 13 0.66 26.99 -9.18
N THR A 14 1.84 26.43 -9.48
CA THR A 14 2.40 26.57 -10.83
C THR A 14 1.76 25.48 -11.70
N ALA A 15 0.73 25.87 -12.46
CA ALA A 15 0.13 25.01 -13.47
C ALA A 15 1.11 24.86 -14.63
N VAL A 16 1.75 23.70 -14.73
CA VAL A 16 2.46 23.29 -15.94
C VAL A 16 1.41 22.82 -16.94
N ALA A 17 1.20 23.60 -18.00
CA ALA A 17 0.35 23.21 -19.12
C ALA A 17 0.98 21.99 -19.83
N VAL A 18 0.37 20.83 -19.69
CA VAL A 18 0.69 19.65 -20.48
C VAL A 18 -0.05 19.77 -21.81
N THR A 19 0.66 20.17 -22.85
CA THR A 19 0.16 20.07 -24.22
C THR A 19 0.00 18.59 -24.58
N SER A 20 -1.25 18.16 -24.75
CA SER A 20 -1.58 16.84 -25.26
C SER A 20 -1.23 16.76 -26.75
N ASN A 21 -0.16 16.08 -27.08
CA ASN A 21 0.08 15.64 -28.45
C ASN A 21 -0.63 14.30 -28.65
N ALA A 22 -1.73 14.34 -29.38
CA ALA A 22 -2.47 13.16 -29.80
C ALA A 22 -1.66 12.34 -30.83
N ALA A 23 -1.90 11.03 -30.83
CA ALA A 23 -1.40 10.04 -31.78
C ALA A 23 -0.01 9.46 -31.44
N GLY A 24 0.04 8.66 -30.38
CA GLY A 24 1.05 7.62 -30.18
C GLY A 24 0.36 6.27 -30.11
N ALA A 25 0.52 5.47 -31.16
CA ALA A 25 0.14 4.06 -31.14
C ALA A 25 0.75 3.43 -29.87
N ARG A 26 -0.10 2.85 -28.99
CA ARG A 26 0.35 2.05 -27.85
C ARG A 26 1.13 0.87 -28.40
N LEU A 27 2.44 1.00 -28.48
CA LEU A 27 3.33 -0.14 -28.55
C LEU A 27 3.13 -0.89 -27.22
N ALA A 28 2.43 -2.02 -27.30
CA ALA A 28 2.45 -3.00 -26.22
C ALA A 28 3.95 -3.26 -25.92
N PRO A 29 4.37 -3.26 -24.64
CA PRO A 29 5.75 -3.57 -24.31
C PRO A 29 6.05 -4.96 -24.88
N ALA A 30 6.95 -5.02 -25.86
CA ALA A 30 7.44 -6.28 -26.38
C ALA A 30 8.00 -7.02 -25.15
N ARG A 31 7.37 -8.14 -24.78
CA ARG A 31 7.94 -9.07 -23.80
C ARG A 31 9.32 -9.43 -24.35
N SER A 32 10.37 -8.88 -23.75
CA SER A 32 11.69 -9.45 -23.94
C SER A 32 11.54 -10.90 -23.54
N LYS A 33 11.71 -11.83 -24.47
CA LYS A 33 11.86 -13.26 -24.15
C LYS A 33 13.04 -13.31 -23.18
N ALA A 34 12.75 -13.37 -21.88
CA ALA A 34 13.77 -13.69 -20.90
C ALA A 34 14.39 -15.00 -21.39
N LEU A 35 15.69 -14.97 -21.64
CA LEU A 35 16.43 -16.19 -21.95
C LEU A 35 16.14 -17.17 -20.82
N ALA A 36 15.59 -18.34 -21.18
CA ALA A 36 15.38 -19.40 -20.20
C ALA A 36 16.72 -19.69 -19.50
N PRO A 37 16.74 -19.78 -18.17
CA PRO A 37 17.98 -20.08 -17.45
C PRO A 37 18.55 -21.42 -17.92
N LEU A 38 19.88 -21.49 -18.08
CA LEU A 38 20.56 -22.73 -18.42
C LEU A 38 20.49 -23.65 -17.19
N ILE A 39 19.94 -24.85 -17.37
CA ILE A 39 19.92 -25.89 -16.34
C ILE A 39 21.26 -26.64 -16.43
N LEU A 40 22.00 -26.64 -15.33
CA LEU A 40 23.31 -27.28 -15.23
C LEU A 40 23.21 -28.70 -14.61
N PRO A 41 24.18 -29.57 -14.85
CA PRO A 41 24.25 -30.86 -14.17
C PRO A 41 24.32 -30.68 -12.63
N GLY A 42 23.37 -31.26 -11.91
CA GLY A 42 23.24 -31.13 -10.47
C GLY A 42 22.13 -30.16 -10.01
N ASP A 43 21.53 -29.40 -10.92
CA ASP A 43 20.37 -28.59 -10.59
C ASP A 43 19.14 -29.46 -10.32
N VAL A 44 18.40 -29.14 -9.28
CA VAL A 44 17.12 -29.76 -8.96
C VAL A 44 16.00 -28.86 -9.47
N VAL A 45 15.20 -29.37 -10.39
CA VAL A 45 14.09 -28.65 -10.99
C VAL A 45 12.78 -29.10 -10.35
N GLU A 46 12.10 -28.21 -9.66
CA GLU A 46 10.83 -28.49 -9.02
C GLU A 46 9.70 -27.62 -9.63
N PRO A 47 8.52 -28.20 -9.88
CA PRO A 47 7.39 -27.43 -10.39
C PRO A 47 6.82 -26.50 -9.32
N VAL A 48 6.64 -25.22 -9.68
CA VAL A 48 5.97 -24.23 -8.83
C VAL A 48 4.46 -24.53 -8.82
N ARG A 49 3.88 -24.75 -7.63
CA ARG A 49 2.46 -25.13 -7.46
C ARG A 49 1.79 -24.35 -6.33
N GLY A 50 0.45 -24.36 -6.33
CA GLY A 50 -0.37 -23.80 -5.25
C GLY A 50 -0.13 -22.30 -5.03
N GLY A 51 0.10 -21.89 -3.79
CA GLY A 51 0.27 -20.48 -3.43
C GLY A 51 1.44 -19.78 -4.12
N MET A 52 2.56 -20.50 -4.33
CA MET A 52 3.71 -19.94 -5.04
C MET A 52 3.40 -19.66 -6.52
N LEU A 53 2.66 -20.56 -7.19
CA LEU A 53 2.22 -20.31 -8.57
C LEU A 53 1.35 -19.04 -8.63
N LYS A 54 0.46 -18.86 -7.66
CA LYS A 54 -0.39 -17.66 -7.59
C LYS A 54 0.41 -16.37 -7.39
N ILE A 55 1.51 -16.44 -6.63
CA ILE A 55 2.43 -15.30 -6.47
C ILE A 55 3.08 -14.97 -7.83
N VAL A 56 3.58 -15.97 -8.54
CA VAL A 56 4.20 -15.77 -9.87
C VAL A 56 3.20 -15.12 -10.83
N GLU A 57 1.99 -15.66 -10.95
CA GLU A 57 0.93 -15.11 -11.81
C GLU A 57 0.61 -13.64 -11.46
N ASN A 58 0.49 -13.32 -10.18
CA ASN A 58 0.21 -11.95 -9.74
C ASN A 58 1.38 -11.00 -10.00
N MET A 59 2.62 -11.44 -9.83
CA MET A 59 3.81 -10.65 -10.13
C MET A 59 3.94 -10.37 -11.63
N GLU A 60 3.70 -11.38 -12.48
CA GLU A 60 3.67 -11.19 -13.93
C GLU A 60 2.56 -10.22 -14.35
N ALA A 61 1.36 -10.37 -13.79
CA ALA A 61 0.26 -9.45 -14.05
C ALA A 61 0.59 -8.01 -13.61
N SER A 62 1.33 -7.83 -12.53
CA SER A 62 1.71 -6.50 -12.02
C SER A 62 2.61 -5.73 -12.97
N LEU A 63 3.37 -6.40 -13.83
CA LEU A 63 4.23 -5.74 -14.84
C LEU A 63 3.43 -4.97 -15.90
N THR A 64 2.14 -5.24 -16.03
CA THR A 64 1.26 -4.52 -16.97
C THR A 64 0.73 -3.21 -16.39
N VAL A 65 0.90 -2.98 -15.07
CA VAL A 65 0.40 -1.80 -14.38
C VAL A 65 1.48 -0.72 -14.39
N PRO A 66 1.23 0.46 -14.99
CA PRO A 66 2.18 1.56 -14.93
C PRO A 66 2.30 2.07 -13.49
N THR A 67 3.54 2.29 -13.06
CA THR A 67 3.84 2.77 -11.70
C THR A 67 4.43 4.17 -11.72
N ALA A 68 4.08 4.97 -10.74
CA ALA A 68 4.72 6.25 -10.44
C ALA A 68 5.16 6.24 -8.97
N THR A 69 6.41 6.64 -8.73
CA THR A 69 6.98 6.63 -7.38
C THR A 69 7.24 8.05 -6.92
N SER A 70 6.80 8.36 -5.71
CA SER A 70 7.07 9.63 -5.02
C SER A 70 7.78 9.34 -3.70
N VAL A 71 8.82 10.07 -3.40
CA VAL A 71 9.57 9.96 -2.15
C VAL A 71 9.40 11.24 -1.34
N ARG A 72 9.16 11.10 -0.03
CA ARG A 72 9.06 12.19 0.93
C ARG A 72 9.77 11.82 2.22
N GLU A 73 10.50 12.76 2.77
CA GLU A 73 11.07 12.63 4.11
C GLU A 73 10.14 13.30 5.11
N ILE A 74 9.76 12.56 6.14
CA ILE A 74 8.81 13.03 7.16
C ILE A 74 9.48 12.89 8.53
N PRO A 75 9.62 14.00 9.31
CA PRO A 75 10.14 13.93 10.68
C PRO A 75 9.18 13.12 11.57
N VAL A 76 9.68 12.07 12.22
CA VAL A 76 8.85 11.15 13.01
C VAL A 76 8.93 11.36 14.52
N ARG A 77 9.66 12.37 15.01
CA ARG A 77 9.85 12.62 16.44
C ARG A 77 8.52 12.75 17.20
N ALA A 78 7.61 13.57 16.70
CA ALA A 78 6.30 13.74 17.34
C ALA A 78 5.47 12.43 17.32
N LEU A 79 5.61 11.63 16.27
CA LEU A 79 4.98 10.32 16.15
C LEU A 79 5.52 9.35 17.22
N GLU A 80 6.85 9.36 17.43
CA GLU A 80 7.50 8.53 18.45
C GLU A 80 7.06 8.92 19.88
N GLU A 81 7.07 10.21 20.21
CA GLU A 81 6.62 10.75 21.49
C GLU A 81 5.15 10.39 21.77
N ASN A 82 4.27 10.59 20.80
CA ASN A 82 2.85 10.24 20.90
C ASN A 82 2.63 8.73 21.06
N ARG A 83 3.35 7.90 20.31
CA ARG A 83 3.29 6.45 20.44
C ARG A 83 3.71 6.01 21.85
N ALA A 84 4.79 6.59 22.39
CA ALA A 84 5.26 6.29 23.73
C ALA A 84 4.21 6.66 24.80
N LEU A 85 3.57 7.82 24.66
CA LEU A 85 2.49 8.27 25.54
C LEU A 85 1.30 7.31 25.51
N VAL A 86 0.79 6.99 24.32
CA VAL A 86 -0.34 6.07 24.14
C VAL A 86 0.00 4.69 24.70
N ASN A 87 1.20 4.18 24.48
CA ASN A 87 1.61 2.87 24.97
C ASN A 87 1.77 2.83 26.49
N ARG A 88 2.16 3.91 27.16
CA ARG A 88 2.13 3.99 28.64
C ARG A 88 0.71 3.85 29.16
N HIS A 89 -0.25 4.58 28.59
CA HIS A 89 -1.66 4.48 28.98
C HIS A 89 -2.21 3.07 28.72
N ARG A 90 -1.98 2.50 27.53
CA ARG A 90 -2.45 1.15 27.18
C ARG A 90 -1.86 0.07 28.08
N SER A 91 -0.59 0.18 28.44
CA SER A 91 0.03 -0.76 29.39
C SER A 91 -0.57 -0.67 30.80
N ALA A 92 -0.95 0.53 31.26
CA ALA A 92 -1.62 0.72 32.55
C ALA A 92 -3.04 0.11 32.59
N THR A 93 -3.70 -0.01 31.43
CA THR A 93 -5.04 -0.60 31.27
C THR A 93 -5.02 -2.06 30.83
N GLY A 94 -3.84 -2.70 30.75
CA GLY A 94 -3.68 -4.08 30.31
C GLY A 94 -3.90 -4.31 28.81
N ALA A 95 -3.99 -3.25 28.02
CA ALA A 95 -4.20 -3.35 26.57
C ALA A 95 -2.86 -3.56 25.81
N SER A 96 -2.93 -4.21 24.64
CA SER A 96 -1.76 -4.45 23.78
C SER A 96 -1.13 -3.14 23.31
N LYS A 97 0.19 -3.10 23.18
CA LYS A 97 0.93 -1.93 22.66
C LYS A 97 0.68 -1.74 21.18
N ILE A 98 0.70 -0.49 20.73
CA ILE A 98 0.65 -0.13 19.32
C ILE A 98 2.05 0.06 18.75
N SER A 99 2.23 -0.34 17.50
CA SER A 99 3.46 -0.13 16.71
C SER A 99 3.34 1.14 15.86
N PHE A 100 4.45 1.56 15.25
CA PHE A 100 4.44 2.60 14.20
C PHE A 100 3.54 2.20 13.03
N THR A 101 3.53 0.92 12.67
CA THR A 101 2.71 0.41 11.56
C THR A 101 1.21 0.66 11.80
N HIS A 102 0.71 0.50 13.02
CA HIS A 102 -0.69 0.81 13.36
C HIS A 102 -1.01 2.29 13.10
N ILE A 103 -0.13 3.20 13.55
CA ILE A 103 -0.36 4.64 13.42
C ILE A 103 -0.26 5.08 11.96
N ILE A 104 0.76 4.62 11.24
CA ILE A 104 0.96 4.95 9.83
C ILE A 104 -0.18 4.41 8.97
N ALA A 105 -0.57 3.14 9.20
CA ALA A 105 -1.68 2.53 8.51
C ALA A 105 -3.01 3.27 8.75
N TRP A 106 -3.26 3.67 10.00
CA TRP A 106 -4.42 4.50 10.34
C TRP A 106 -4.39 5.86 9.64
N ALA A 107 -3.23 6.52 9.64
CA ALA A 107 -3.06 7.80 8.95
C ALA A 107 -3.33 7.67 7.43
N LEU A 108 -2.88 6.59 6.80
CA LEU A 108 -3.17 6.29 5.41
C LEU A 108 -4.67 6.12 5.16
N VAL A 109 -5.37 5.35 6.01
CA VAL A 109 -6.82 5.17 5.91
C VAL A 109 -7.54 6.52 6.02
N LYS A 110 -7.12 7.39 6.96
CA LYS A 110 -7.68 8.74 7.12
C LYS A 110 -7.35 9.69 5.98
N ALA A 111 -6.19 9.56 5.37
CA ALA A 111 -5.84 10.35 4.17
C ALA A 111 -6.76 10.05 2.98
N LEU A 112 -7.31 8.83 2.88
CA LEU A 112 -8.26 8.48 1.83
C LEU A 112 -9.61 9.18 1.97
N ASP A 113 -9.98 9.65 3.17
CA ASP A 113 -11.16 10.50 3.37
C ASP A 113 -11.00 11.85 2.63
N THR A 114 -9.76 12.38 2.60
CA THR A 114 -9.41 13.63 1.88
C THR A 114 -9.10 13.39 0.41
N PHE A 115 -8.51 12.23 0.10
CA PHE A 115 -8.06 11.88 -1.25
C PHE A 115 -8.70 10.56 -1.75
N PRO A 116 -10.04 10.49 -1.89
CA PRO A 116 -10.76 9.24 -2.19
C PRO A 116 -10.34 8.60 -3.52
N ARG A 117 -9.86 9.39 -4.47
CA ARG A 117 -9.37 8.89 -5.76
C ARG A 117 -8.18 7.93 -5.66
N LEU A 118 -7.42 7.97 -4.56
CA LEU A 118 -6.31 7.03 -4.32
C LEU A 118 -6.79 5.61 -4.01
N ASN A 119 -8.08 5.44 -3.68
CA ASN A 119 -8.72 4.15 -3.46
C ASN A 119 -9.45 3.62 -4.70
N ASP A 120 -9.45 4.36 -5.81
CA ASP A 120 -10.11 3.95 -7.04
C ASP A 120 -9.38 2.75 -7.68
N ALA A 121 -10.14 1.95 -8.42
CA ALA A 121 -9.61 0.89 -9.25
C ALA A 121 -9.82 1.20 -10.74
N TYR A 122 -8.96 0.62 -11.57
CA TYR A 122 -9.12 0.61 -13.02
C TYR A 122 -9.64 -0.76 -13.46
N ALA A 123 -10.56 -0.77 -14.40
CA ALA A 123 -10.97 -1.97 -15.11
C ALA A 123 -11.33 -1.62 -16.57
N GLU A 124 -11.13 -2.58 -17.44
CA GLU A 124 -11.66 -2.55 -18.79
C GLU A 124 -12.94 -3.37 -18.83
N LEU A 125 -14.06 -2.71 -19.12
CA LEU A 125 -15.38 -3.32 -19.23
C LEU A 125 -15.89 -3.08 -20.66
N ASP A 126 -16.30 -4.15 -21.34
CA ASP A 126 -16.78 -4.10 -22.72
C ASP A 126 -15.81 -3.38 -23.69
N GLY A 127 -14.51 -3.59 -23.51
CA GLY A 127 -13.46 -2.96 -24.30
C GLY A 127 -13.26 -1.45 -24.03
N GLN A 128 -13.89 -0.90 -22.99
CA GLN A 128 -13.75 0.49 -22.60
C GLN A 128 -13.09 0.63 -21.23
N PRO A 129 -12.19 1.64 -21.06
CA PRO A 129 -11.53 1.88 -19.78
C PRO A 129 -12.52 2.50 -18.78
N HIS A 130 -12.61 1.91 -17.60
CA HIS A 130 -13.46 2.39 -16.51
C HIS A 130 -12.66 2.63 -15.24
N ARG A 131 -13.02 3.68 -14.52
CA ARG A 131 -12.58 3.94 -13.17
C ARG A 131 -13.68 3.52 -12.19
N ILE A 132 -13.33 2.67 -11.24
CA ILE A 132 -14.24 2.17 -10.24
C ILE A 132 -13.98 2.90 -8.93
N HIS A 133 -14.92 3.71 -8.47
CA HIS A 133 -14.88 4.34 -7.16
C HIS A 133 -15.19 3.32 -6.06
N ARG A 134 -14.26 3.16 -5.13
CA ARG A 134 -14.41 2.26 -4.00
C ARG A 134 -14.90 3.03 -2.78
N GLY A 135 -16.09 2.67 -2.27
CA GLY A 135 -16.60 3.23 -1.01
C GLY A 135 -16.04 2.55 0.24
N ASP A 136 -15.46 1.37 0.09
CA ASP A 136 -14.89 0.56 1.16
C ASP A 136 -13.36 0.54 1.06
N VAL A 137 -12.68 0.92 2.14
CA VAL A 137 -11.21 0.83 2.23
C VAL A 137 -10.83 -0.53 2.80
N ARG A 138 -10.07 -1.29 2.01
CA ARG A 138 -9.54 -2.60 2.39
C ARG A 138 -8.03 -2.51 2.48
N LEU A 139 -7.53 -2.49 3.71
CA LEU A 139 -6.10 -2.37 3.97
C LEU A 139 -5.47 -3.75 4.08
N GLY A 140 -4.62 -4.12 3.13
CA GLY A 140 -3.78 -5.31 3.21
C GLY A 140 -2.47 -5.00 3.92
N VAL A 141 -2.09 -5.84 4.88
CA VAL A 141 -0.83 -5.73 5.61
C VAL A 141 0.00 -6.98 5.34
N ALA A 142 1.19 -6.78 4.76
CA ALA A 142 2.10 -7.90 4.54
C ALA A 142 2.76 -8.31 5.85
N VAL A 143 2.55 -9.57 6.24
CA VAL A 143 3.10 -10.15 7.46
C VAL A 143 3.93 -11.37 7.10
N ASP A 144 5.17 -11.37 7.53
CA ASP A 144 6.07 -12.52 7.40
C ASP A 144 5.94 -13.38 8.65
N VAL A 145 5.41 -14.58 8.48
CA VAL A 145 5.15 -15.53 9.57
C VAL A 145 6.13 -16.69 9.49
N GLN A 146 6.85 -16.92 10.59
CA GLN A 146 7.67 -18.10 10.76
C GLN A 146 6.80 -19.26 11.28
N LYS A 147 6.81 -20.38 10.57
CA LYS A 147 6.13 -21.61 10.98
C LYS A 147 6.94 -22.39 12.02
N LYS A 148 6.30 -23.36 12.65
CA LYS A 148 6.95 -24.23 13.68
C LYS A 148 8.11 -25.07 13.13
N ASP A 149 8.09 -25.37 11.83
CA ASP A 149 9.14 -26.12 11.11
C ASP A 149 10.32 -25.22 10.68
N GLY A 150 10.34 -23.94 11.08
CA GLY A 150 11.35 -22.96 10.71
C GLY A 150 11.16 -22.33 9.34
N SER A 151 10.24 -22.81 8.52
CA SER A 151 9.92 -22.19 7.23
C SER A 151 9.19 -20.86 7.42
N ARG A 152 9.33 -19.97 6.44
CA ARG A 152 8.65 -18.65 6.46
C ARG A 152 7.57 -18.60 5.38
N THR A 153 6.51 -17.90 5.68
CA THR A 153 5.43 -17.65 4.72
C THR A 153 4.96 -16.21 4.81
N LEU A 154 4.79 -15.58 3.68
CA LEU A 154 4.21 -14.25 3.57
C LEU A 154 2.69 -14.37 3.51
N LEU A 155 2.02 -13.72 4.44
CA LEU A 155 0.56 -13.57 4.45
C LEU A 155 0.21 -12.10 4.26
N VAL A 156 -0.93 -11.84 3.63
CA VAL A 156 -1.44 -10.47 3.48
C VAL A 156 -2.89 -10.43 3.97
N PRO A 157 -3.10 -10.49 5.30
CA PRO A 157 -4.43 -10.31 5.86
C PRO A 157 -4.99 -8.95 5.47
N ASN A 158 -6.32 -8.86 5.41
CA ASN A 158 -7.02 -7.69 4.91
C ASN A 158 -8.01 -7.16 5.96
N ILE A 159 -7.84 -5.91 6.37
CA ILE A 159 -8.77 -5.19 7.24
C ILE A 159 -9.84 -4.56 6.35
N ARG A 160 -11.04 -5.14 6.36
CA ARG A 160 -12.19 -4.66 5.58
C ARG A 160 -12.88 -3.52 6.30
N GLY A 161 -13.39 -2.55 5.53
CA GLY A 161 -14.10 -1.40 6.08
C GLY A 161 -13.23 -0.54 6.98
N ALA A 162 -11.93 -0.43 6.71
CA ALA A 162 -10.99 0.27 7.57
C ALA A 162 -11.37 1.74 7.79
N ASN A 163 -12.00 2.39 6.82
CA ASN A 163 -12.50 3.76 6.90
C ASN A 163 -13.70 3.94 7.86
N GLN A 164 -14.42 2.85 8.16
CA GLN A 164 -15.59 2.87 9.04
C GLN A 164 -15.25 2.58 10.50
N LEU A 165 -14.00 2.15 10.78
CA LEU A 165 -13.55 1.81 12.12
C LEU A 165 -13.15 3.06 12.90
N SER A 166 -13.34 3.03 14.22
CA SER A 166 -12.63 3.91 15.13
C SER A 166 -11.19 3.43 15.33
N PHE A 167 -10.29 4.31 15.80
CA PHE A 167 -8.89 3.91 16.02
C PHE A 167 -8.73 2.71 16.97
N PRO A 168 -9.46 2.60 18.11
CA PRO A 168 -9.41 1.40 18.94
C PRO A 168 -9.84 0.14 18.20
N GLN A 169 -10.96 0.18 17.46
CA GLN A 169 -11.43 -0.95 16.66
C GLN A 169 -10.45 -1.36 15.55
N PHE A 170 -9.78 -0.38 14.95
CA PHE A 170 -8.76 -0.63 13.95
C PHE A 170 -7.56 -1.37 14.54
N ILE A 171 -7.09 -0.98 15.73
CA ILE A 171 -5.99 -1.65 16.44
C ILE A 171 -6.35 -3.12 16.79
N GLU A 172 -7.60 -3.38 17.17
CA GLU A 172 -8.05 -4.73 17.51
C GLU A 172 -8.13 -5.66 16.29
N LYS A 173 -8.34 -5.09 15.10
CA LYS A 173 -8.40 -5.84 13.85
C LYS A 173 -7.06 -5.95 13.12
N PHE A 174 -6.06 -5.17 13.55
CA PHE A 174 -4.73 -5.17 12.99
C PHE A 174 -3.87 -6.32 13.53
#